data_b39016437dc8489780630d2dc803570f
#
_entry.id   b39016437dc8489780630d2dc803570f
#
_cell.length_a   1.000
_cell.length_b   1.000
_cell.length_c   1.000
_cell.angle_alpha   90.00
_cell.angle_beta   90.00
_cell.angle_gamma   90.00
#
_symmetry.space_group_name_H-M   'P 1'
#
loop_
_entity.id
_entity.type
_entity.pdbx_description
1 polymer ?
#
loop_
_entity_poly.entity_id
_entity_poly.type
_entity_poly.pdbx_seq_one_letter_code
_entity_poly.pdbx_strand_id
1 'polypeptide(L)'
;MSLLAKCLGLILHYDHPNCDLEFIQAGINQFESEISELKTRLKTQENETQKANSKFEFSVSAQEKLKKKFEAERKAWADEKAALLNRAEQAEATLAETTTELSGLKRHVSQMVSAIFGKLLCKC
;
A
#
# COMPACT_ATOMS: atom_id res chain seq x y z
N MET A 1 48.87 -27.61 11.87
CA MET A 1 49.14 -28.61 10.82
C MET A 1 47.83 -29.23 10.34
N SER A 2 47.67 -29.32 9.04
CA SER A 2 46.52 -29.98 8.46
C SER A 2 46.55 -31.50 8.74
N LEU A 3 45.36 -32.12 8.80
CA LEU A 3 45.24 -33.57 8.95
C LEU A 3 45.99 -34.33 7.86
N LEU A 4 46.04 -33.80 6.66
CA LEU A 4 46.77 -34.37 5.53
C LEU A 4 48.28 -34.38 5.77
N ALA A 5 48.86 -33.30 6.32
CA ALA A 5 50.27 -33.23 6.65
C ALA A 5 50.66 -34.23 7.75
N LYS A 6 49.78 -34.44 8.73
CA LYS A 6 49.98 -35.47 9.77
C LYS A 6 49.91 -36.89 9.20
N CYS A 7 48.99 -37.16 8.29
CA CYS A 7 48.91 -38.47 7.62
C CYS A 7 50.15 -38.74 6.76
N LEU A 8 50.61 -37.74 5.99
CA LEU A 8 51.82 -37.85 5.20
C LEU A 8 53.06 -38.07 6.07
N GLY A 9 53.17 -37.37 7.20
CA GLY A 9 54.27 -37.58 8.17
C GLY A 9 54.27 -38.98 8.77
N LEU A 10 53.10 -39.51 9.08
CA LEU A 10 52.95 -40.88 9.58
C LEU A 10 53.28 -41.95 8.53
N ILE A 11 52.90 -41.75 7.28
CA ILE A 11 53.23 -42.62 6.14
C ILE A 11 54.74 -42.67 5.92
N LEU A 12 55.45 -41.57 6.08
CA LEU A 12 56.91 -41.49 5.91
C LEU A 12 57.69 -42.10 7.08
N HIS A 13 57.15 -42.07 8.29
CA HIS A 13 57.84 -42.56 9.51
C HIS A 13 57.42 -43.96 9.95
N TYR A 14 56.20 -44.37 9.65
CA TYR A 14 55.69 -45.66 10.04
C TYR A 14 55.00 -46.32 8.85
N ASP A 15 55.49 -47.43 8.43
CA ASP A 15 54.88 -48.30 7.43
C ASP A 15 53.69 -49.07 8.00
N HIS A 16 52.71 -48.33 8.57
CA HIS A 16 51.53 -48.89 9.20
C HIS A 16 50.29 -48.55 8.40
N PRO A 17 49.79 -49.40 7.50
CA PRO A 17 48.60 -49.14 6.67
C PRO A 17 47.33 -48.94 7.49
N ASN A 18 47.22 -49.52 8.70
CA ASN A 18 46.05 -49.35 9.57
C ASN A 18 45.92 -47.93 10.15
N CYS A 19 47.06 -47.28 10.47
CA CYS A 19 47.06 -45.92 11.02
C CYS A 19 46.64 -44.92 9.96
N ASP A 20 47.06 -45.09 8.72
CA ASP A 20 46.70 -44.26 7.59
C ASP A 20 45.19 -44.39 7.25
N LEU A 21 44.67 -45.60 7.24
CA LEU A 21 43.25 -45.84 6.99
C LEU A 21 42.36 -45.27 8.10
N GLU A 22 42.79 -45.34 9.37
CA GLU A 22 42.03 -44.75 10.49
C GLU A 22 42.01 -43.21 10.39
N PHE A 23 43.11 -42.57 10.07
CA PHE A 23 43.20 -41.12 9.87
C PHE A 23 42.35 -40.66 8.69
N ILE A 24 42.43 -41.31 7.55
CA ILE A 24 41.62 -41.04 6.37
C ILE A 24 40.14 -41.23 6.68
N GLN A 25 39.78 -42.31 7.34
CA GLN A 25 38.41 -42.61 7.71
C GLN A 25 37.84 -41.56 8.69
N ALA A 26 38.61 -41.14 9.69
CA ALA A 26 38.25 -40.06 10.60
C ALA A 26 38.01 -38.75 9.88
N GLY A 27 38.86 -38.41 8.92
CA GLY A 27 38.71 -37.22 8.07
C GLY A 27 37.45 -37.29 7.21
N ILE A 28 37.17 -38.43 6.58
CA ILE A 28 35.97 -38.65 5.78
C ILE A 28 34.73 -38.52 6.66
N ASN A 29 34.71 -39.11 7.81
CA ASN A 29 33.58 -39.04 8.76
C ASN A 29 33.31 -37.61 9.21
N GLN A 30 34.35 -36.83 9.46
CA GLN A 30 34.23 -35.42 9.80
C GLN A 30 33.61 -34.61 8.66
N PHE A 31 34.10 -34.78 7.42
CA PHE A 31 33.56 -34.10 6.24
C PHE A 31 32.14 -34.53 5.94
N GLU A 32 31.78 -35.79 6.08
CA GLU A 32 30.42 -36.26 5.93
C GLU A 32 29.47 -35.60 6.94
N SER A 33 29.92 -35.49 8.21
CA SER A 33 29.17 -34.79 9.25
C SER A 33 28.97 -33.31 8.92
N GLU A 34 30.01 -32.61 8.47
CA GLU A 34 29.94 -31.22 8.07
C GLU A 34 29.02 -31.02 6.87
N ILE A 35 29.08 -31.91 5.87
CA ILE A 35 28.20 -31.86 4.69
C ILE A 35 26.76 -32.09 5.13
N SER A 36 26.49 -33.03 6.00
CA SER A 36 25.15 -33.28 6.53
C SER A 36 24.59 -32.10 7.28
N GLU A 37 25.41 -31.46 8.11
CA GLU A 37 25.03 -30.25 8.85
C GLU A 37 24.73 -29.09 7.90
N LEU A 38 25.60 -28.87 6.90
CA LEU A 38 25.41 -27.82 5.90
C LEU A 38 24.15 -28.04 5.07
N LYS A 39 23.87 -29.27 4.68
CA LYS A 39 22.63 -29.64 3.98
C LYS A 39 21.39 -29.31 4.80
N THR A 40 21.42 -29.64 6.11
CA THR A 40 20.33 -29.34 7.02
C THR A 40 20.13 -27.83 7.17
N ARG A 41 21.21 -27.09 7.35
CA ARG A 41 21.18 -25.63 7.44
C ARG A 41 20.64 -24.99 6.16
N LEU A 42 21.09 -25.48 5.00
CA LEU A 42 20.63 -25.01 3.70
C LEU A 42 19.13 -25.23 3.54
N LYS A 43 18.64 -26.42 3.87
CA LYS A 43 17.20 -26.74 3.79
C LYS A 43 16.37 -25.86 4.73
N THR A 44 16.85 -25.62 5.94
CA THR A 44 16.20 -24.70 6.88
C THR A 44 16.15 -23.28 6.32
N GLN A 45 17.25 -22.79 5.76
CA GLN A 45 17.33 -21.47 5.15
C GLN A 45 16.41 -21.35 3.94
N GLU A 46 16.34 -22.37 3.10
CA GLU A 46 15.42 -22.40 1.96
C GLU A 46 13.96 -22.31 2.41
N ASN A 47 13.59 -23.06 3.46
CA ASN A 47 12.25 -23.02 4.02
C ASN A 47 11.92 -21.65 4.62
N GLU A 48 12.85 -21.04 5.33
CA GLU A 48 12.67 -19.68 5.87
C GLU A 48 12.52 -18.64 4.78
N THR A 49 13.34 -18.72 3.74
CA THR A 49 13.28 -17.85 2.57
C THR A 49 11.95 -18.00 1.85
N GLN A 50 11.48 -19.21 1.66
CA GLN A 50 10.19 -19.49 1.04
C GLN A 50 9.02 -18.91 1.85
N LYS A 51 9.06 -19.06 3.18
CA LYS A 51 8.06 -18.45 4.07
C LYS A 51 8.10 -16.92 4.01
N ALA A 52 9.29 -16.34 4.01
CA ALA A 52 9.46 -14.90 3.89
C ALA A 52 8.93 -14.36 2.56
N ASN A 53 9.22 -15.06 1.46
CA ASN A 53 8.73 -14.71 0.13
C ASN A 53 7.20 -14.78 0.05
N SER A 54 6.60 -15.83 0.61
CA SER A 54 5.14 -15.97 0.65
C SER A 54 4.47 -14.86 1.44
N LYS A 55 5.04 -14.46 2.57
CA LYS A 55 4.56 -13.33 3.36
C LYS A 55 4.70 -12.00 2.60
N PHE A 56 5.81 -11.83 1.91
CA PHE A 56 6.06 -10.64 1.08
C PHE A 56 5.03 -10.54 -0.06
N GLU A 57 4.80 -11.61 -0.80
CA GLU A 57 3.80 -11.66 -1.88
C GLU A 57 2.39 -11.36 -1.37
N PHE A 58 2.04 -11.92 -0.22
CA PHE A 58 0.77 -11.64 0.43
C PHE A 58 0.63 -10.16 0.79
N SER A 59 1.68 -9.58 1.37
CA SER A 59 1.72 -8.17 1.75
C SER A 59 1.60 -7.25 0.53
N VAL A 60 2.32 -7.54 -0.55
CA VAL A 60 2.24 -6.79 -1.81
C VAL A 60 0.85 -6.85 -2.40
N SER A 61 0.25 -8.05 -2.44
CA SER A 61 -1.11 -8.23 -2.93
C SER A 61 -2.14 -7.46 -2.09
N ALA A 62 -2.00 -7.47 -0.77
CA ALA A 62 -2.85 -6.70 0.13
C ALA A 62 -2.69 -5.18 -0.10
N GLN A 63 -1.47 -4.70 -0.28
CA GLN A 63 -1.20 -3.30 -0.59
C GLN A 63 -1.82 -2.86 -1.92
N GLU A 64 -1.72 -3.69 -2.97
CA GLU A 64 -2.34 -3.39 -4.26
C GLU A 64 -3.86 -3.31 -4.17
N LYS A 65 -4.49 -4.24 -3.45
CA LYS A 65 -5.93 -4.21 -3.20
C LYS A 65 -6.35 -2.94 -2.46
N LEU A 66 -5.60 -2.59 -1.44
CA LEU A 66 -5.85 -1.38 -0.65
C LEU A 66 -5.67 -0.12 -1.49
N LYS A 67 -4.63 -0.07 -2.31
CA LYS A 67 -4.38 1.05 -3.23
C LYS A 67 -5.54 1.24 -4.22
N LYS A 68 -6.00 0.15 -4.84
CA LYS A 68 -7.16 0.19 -5.75
C LYS A 68 -8.42 0.67 -5.05
N LYS A 69 -8.64 0.22 -3.81
CA LYS A 69 -9.76 0.66 -3.00
C LYS A 69 -9.69 2.17 -2.72
N PHE A 70 -8.53 2.67 -2.31
CA PHE A 70 -8.34 4.11 -2.08
C PHE A 70 -8.50 4.95 -3.35
N GLU A 71 -8.03 4.46 -4.49
CA GLU A 71 -8.21 5.15 -5.76
C GLU A 71 -9.69 5.24 -6.14
N ALA A 72 -10.44 4.15 -5.95
CA ALA A 72 -11.89 4.13 -6.18
C ALA A 72 -12.63 5.08 -5.23
N GLU A 73 -12.31 5.06 -3.96
CA GLU A 73 -12.88 5.97 -2.97
C GLU A 73 -12.56 7.44 -3.30
N ARG A 74 -11.31 7.73 -3.64
CA ARG A 74 -10.89 9.08 -4.04
C ARG A 74 -11.69 9.58 -5.24
N LYS A 75 -11.91 8.73 -6.23
CA LYS A 75 -12.72 9.07 -7.40
C LYS A 75 -14.19 9.33 -7.01
N ALA A 76 -14.77 8.46 -6.19
CA ALA A 76 -16.12 8.64 -5.70
C ALA A 76 -16.28 9.96 -4.92
N TRP A 77 -15.33 10.29 -4.07
CA TRP A 77 -15.31 11.56 -3.35
C TRP A 77 -15.20 12.77 -4.28
N ALA A 78 -14.37 12.67 -5.33
CA ALA A 78 -14.25 13.75 -6.32
C ALA A 78 -15.56 13.95 -7.09
N ASP A 79 -16.22 12.87 -7.49
CA ASP A 79 -17.50 12.90 -8.18
C ASP A 79 -18.62 13.47 -7.27
N GLU A 80 -18.67 13.05 -6.02
CA GLU A 80 -19.63 13.58 -5.03
C GLU A 80 -19.39 15.08 -4.78
N LYS A 81 -18.15 15.48 -4.60
CA LYS A 81 -17.78 16.90 -4.44
C LYS A 81 -18.21 17.73 -5.63
N ALA A 82 -17.97 17.25 -6.85
CA ALA A 82 -18.40 17.94 -8.07
C ALA A 82 -19.92 18.06 -8.16
N ALA A 83 -20.65 17.02 -7.81
CA ALA A 83 -22.11 17.03 -7.78
C ALA A 83 -22.66 18.02 -6.74
N LEU A 84 -22.08 18.03 -5.53
CA LEU A 84 -22.47 18.98 -4.48
C LEU A 84 -22.18 20.44 -4.89
N LEU A 85 -21.02 20.68 -5.49
CA LEU A 85 -20.66 22.02 -5.99
C LEU A 85 -21.64 22.50 -7.04
N ASN A 86 -21.98 21.65 -8.00
CA ASN A 86 -22.96 21.98 -9.04
C ASN A 86 -24.35 22.28 -8.44
N ARG A 87 -24.80 21.51 -7.47
CA ARG A 87 -26.05 21.77 -6.76
C ARG A 87 -26.03 23.10 -6.00
N ALA A 88 -24.93 23.42 -5.35
CA ALA A 88 -24.75 24.69 -4.66
C ALA A 88 -24.79 25.88 -5.64
N GLU A 89 -24.09 25.80 -6.76
CA GLU A 89 -24.11 26.82 -7.81
C GLU A 89 -25.51 27.03 -8.40
N GLN A 90 -26.25 25.94 -8.65
CA GLN A 90 -27.63 26.00 -9.11
C GLN A 90 -28.55 26.65 -8.07
N ALA A 91 -28.38 26.30 -6.80
CA ALA A 91 -29.15 26.89 -5.71
C ALA A 91 -28.89 28.40 -5.57
N GLU A 92 -27.62 28.81 -5.67
CA GLU A 92 -27.23 30.22 -5.65
C GLU A 92 -27.82 31.01 -6.84
N ALA A 93 -27.76 30.42 -8.03
CA ALA A 93 -28.35 31.01 -9.23
C ALA A 93 -29.87 31.20 -9.09
N THR A 94 -30.56 30.15 -8.58
CA THR A 94 -31.99 30.20 -8.31
C THR A 94 -32.33 31.27 -7.27
N LEU A 95 -31.55 31.37 -6.20
CA LEU A 95 -31.70 32.37 -5.17
C LEU A 95 -31.53 33.79 -5.72
N ALA A 96 -30.50 34.01 -6.53
CA ALA A 96 -30.27 35.29 -7.17
C ALA A 96 -31.42 35.71 -8.10
N GLU A 97 -31.94 34.77 -8.90
CA GLU A 97 -33.07 34.97 -9.76
C GLU A 97 -34.34 35.33 -8.94
N THR A 98 -34.65 34.55 -7.91
CA THR A 98 -35.78 34.80 -7.03
C THR A 98 -35.66 36.14 -6.31
N THR A 99 -34.48 36.53 -5.87
CA THR A 99 -34.22 37.83 -5.23
C THR A 99 -34.45 38.97 -6.22
N THR A 100 -34.02 38.83 -7.46
CA THR A 100 -34.26 39.82 -8.54
C THR A 100 -35.73 39.95 -8.83
N GLU A 101 -36.47 38.84 -8.95
CA GLU A 101 -37.94 38.85 -9.15
C GLU A 101 -38.65 39.51 -7.99
N LEU A 102 -38.27 39.19 -6.75
CA LEU A 102 -38.85 39.80 -5.56
C LEU A 102 -38.62 41.32 -5.50
N SER A 103 -37.44 41.76 -5.83
CA SER A 103 -37.10 43.20 -5.92
C SER A 103 -37.92 43.90 -6.98
N GLY A 104 -38.10 43.28 -8.14
CA GLY A 104 -38.94 43.77 -9.21
C GLY A 104 -40.39 43.88 -8.81
N LEU A 105 -40.91 42.86 -8.12
CA LEU A 105 -42.27 42.83 -7.58
C LEU A 105 -42.48 43.91 -6.52
N LYS A 106 -41.56 44.09 -5.59
CA LYS A 106 -41.59 45.18 -4.59
C LYS A 106 -41.63 46.56 -5.27
N ARG A 107 -40.83 46.77 -6.27
CA ARG A 107 -40.80 48.03 -7.03
C ARG A 107 -42.16 48.28 -7.72
N HIS A 108 -42.70 47.26 -8.36
CA HIS A 108 -43.97 47.35 -9.04
C HIS A 108 -45.11 47.66 -8.07
N VAL A 109 -45.18 46.98 -6.91
CA VAL A 109 -46.14 47.25 -5.86
C VAL A 109 -46.03 48.67 -5.32
N SER A 110 -44.81 49.15 -5.07
CA SER A 110 -44.56 50.51 -4.63
C SER A 110 -45.03 51.56 -5.66
N GLN A 111 -44.80 51.31 -6.94
CA GLN A 111 -45.26 52.16 -8.03
C GLN A 111 -46.80 52.20 -8.11
N MET A 112 -47.45 51.05 -7.96
CA MET A 112 -48.91 50.97 -7.94
C MET A 112 -49.52 51.70 -6.74
N VAL A 113 -48.95 51.51 -5.56
CA VAL A 113 -49.37 52.20 -4.34
C VAL A 113 -49.21 53.72 -4.50
N SER A 114 -48.08 54.18 -4.97
CA SER A 114 -47.82 55.61 -5.22
C SER A 114 -48.82 56.20 -6.26
N ALA A 115 -49.10 55.46 -7.30
CA ALA A 115 -50.11 55.91 -8.31
C ALA A 115 -51.52 56.01 -7.73
N ILE A 116 -51.92 55.05 -6.91
CA ILE A 116 -53.22 55.04 -6.25
C ILE A 116 -53.33 56.18 -5.23
N PHE A 117 -52.33 56.35 -4.36
CA PHE A 117 -52.30 57.44 -3.37
C PHE A 117 -52.16 58.80 -4.05
N GLY A 118 -51.36 58.91 -5.10
CA GLY A 118 -51.24 60.13 -5.88
C GLY A 118 -52.58 60.57 -6.51
N LYS A 119 -53.33 59.60 -7.04
CA LYS A 119 -54.69 59.87 -7.58
C LYS A 119 -55.68 60.28 -6.50
N LEU A 120 -55.62 59.65 -5.34
CA LEU A 120 -56.47 59.99 -4.20
C LEU A 120 -56.17 61.41 -3.68
N LEU A 121 -54.92 61.76 -3.58
CA LEU A 121 -54.48 63.12 -3.18
C LEU A 121 -54.85 64.20 -4.21
N CYS A 122 -54.79 63.86 -5.48
CA CYS A 122 -55.17 64.79 -6.54
C CYS A 122 -56.71 65.02 -6.65
N LYS A 123 -57.54 64.15 -6.11
CA LYS A 123 -58.98 64.28 -6.06
C LYS A 123 -59.49 65.09 -4.87
N CYS A 124 -58.61 65.34 -3.93
CA CYS A 124 -58.89 66.28 -2.85
C CYS A 124 -58.52 67.68 -3.26
#